data_c378e92ea4a465d474215ab7d6058dd6
#
_entry.id   c378e92ea4a465d474215ab7d6058dd6
#
_cell.length_a   1.000
_cell.length_b   1.000
_cell.length_c   1.000
_cell.angle_alpha   90.00
_cell.angle_beta   90.00
_cell.angle_gamma   90.00
#
_symmetry.space_group_name_H-M   'P 1'
#
loop_
_entity.id
_entity.type
_entity.pdbx_description
1 polymer ?
#
loop_
_entity_poly.entity_id
_entity_poly.type
_entity_poly.pdbx_seq_one_letter_code
_entity_poly.pdbx_strand_id
1 'polypeptide(L)'
;MTQPEIGGISPGFIVKDVAAAFSFYCDKLGFEVTFQAEPDDLFFGIVQRGRAMIFLKAIGAEPVPNHTRDVGLGSAPWDAYVYVPDPDSLAAEFASRGVEFSKPLKDTHDGLRGFELKDADGYILFFGRPRAS
;
A
#
# COMPACT_ATOMS: atom_id res chain seq x y z
N MET A 1 -7.83 22.69 -28.42
CA MET A 1 -7.62 23.03 -27.00
C MET A 1 -7.30 21.77 -26.23
N THR A 2 -6.21 21.78 -25.50
CA THR A 2 -5.81 20.60 -24.70
C THR A 2 -6.47 20.67 -23.32
N GLN A 3 -6.84 19.50 -22.81
CA GLN A 3 -7.29 19.41 -21.42
C GLN A 3 -6.10 19.55 -20.48
N PRO A 4 -6.29 20.16 -19.31
CA PRO A 4 -5.25 20.10 -18.27
C PRO A 4 -4.97 18.66 -17.90
N GLU A 5 -3.69 18.36 -17.68
CA GLU A 5 -3.27 17.00 -17.33
C GLU A 5 -3.63 16.69 -15.88
N ILE A 6 -4.03 15.44 -15.64
CA ILE A 6 -4.17 14.91 -14.28
C ILE A 6 -2.99 13.97 -14.05
N GLY A 7 -2.27 14.16 -12.97
CA GLY A 7 -1.17 13.30 -12.60
C GLY A 7 -1.66 12.02 -11.94
N GLY A 8 -0.82 11.42 -11.11
CA GLY A 8 -1.17 10.19 -10.43
C GLY A 8 -2.18 10.38 -9.31
N ILE A 9 -2.63 9.25 -8.76
CA ILE A 9 -3.50 9.23 -7.59
C ILE A 9 -2.74 8.55 -6.47
N SER A 10 -2.86 9.10 -5.26
CA SER A 10 -2.18 8.54 -4.09
C SER A 10 -3.19 8.33 -2.98
N PRO A 11 -3.16 7.15 -2.32
CA PRO A 11 -4.00 6.94 -1.16
C PRO A 11 -3.48 7.74 0.03
N GLY A 12 -4.40 8.10 0.94
CA GLY A 12 -4.06 8.70 2.21
C GLY A 12 -4.53 7.81 3.33
N PHE A 13 -3.61 7.34 4.17
CA PHE A 13 -3.92 6.42 5.26
C PHE A 13 -3.76 7.11 6.61
N ILE A 14 -4.75 6.95 7.47
CA ILE A 14 -4.64 7.31 8.88
C ILE A 14 -3.87 6.18 9.55
N VAL A 15 -2.78 6.52 10.23
CA VAL A 15 -1.93 5.55 10.91
C VAL A 15 -1.80 5.92 12.39
N LYS A 16 -1.42 4.96 13.21
CA LYS A 16 -1.21 5.22 14.65
C LYS A 16 0.07 6.00 14.90
N ASP A 17 1.12 5.67 14.16
CA ASP A 17 2.46 6.21 14.35
C ASP A 17 3.15 6.30 13.00
N VAL A 18 3.45 7.52 12.57
CA VAL A 18 4.06 7.73 11.26
C VAL A 18 5.46 7.12 11.19
N ALA A 19 6.24 7.21 12.29
CA ALA A 19 7.59 6.62 12.29
C ALA A 19 7.53 5.11 12.12
N ALA A 20 6.61 4.45 12.80
CA ALA A 20 6.44 3.00 12.67
C ALA A 20 5.99 2.64 11.25
N ALA A 21 5.10 3.43 10.66
CA ALA A 21 4.67 3.23 9.28
C ALA A 21 5.85 3.41 8.32
N PHE A 22 6.68 4.43 8.53
CA PHE A 22 7.89 4.63 7.71
C PHE A 22 8.78 3.39 7.77
N SER A 23 9.02 2.84 8.96
CA SER A 23 9.85 1.66 9.10
C SER A 23 9.31 0.49 8.32
N PHE A 24 8.01 0.27 8.37
CA PHE A 24 7.40 -0.82 7.61
C PHE A 24 7.59 -0.61 6.10
N TYR A 25 7.21 0.54 5.58
CA TYR A 25 7.28 0.78 4.14
C TYR A 25 8.72 0.79 3.63
N CYS A 26 9.64 1.34 4.40
CA CYS A 26 11.05 1.38 3.97
C CYS A 26 11.73 0.02 4.10
N ASP A 27 11.61 -0.62 5.25
CA ASP A 27 12.36 -1.86 5.52
C ASP A 27 11.73 -3.08 4.83
N LYS A 28 10.41 -3.15 4.80
CA LYS A 28 9.70 -4.30 4.25
C LYS A 28 9.37 -4.14 2.78
N LEU A 29 9.01 -2.94 2.35
CA LEU A 29 8.53 -2.74 1.00
C LEU A 29 9.50 -1.95 0.11
N GLY A 30 10.63 -1.49 0.65
CA GLY A 30 11.63 -0.80 -0.15
C GLY A 30 11.23 0.59 -0.62
N PHE A 31 10.28 1.22 0.06
CA PHE A 31 9.90 2.59 -0.22
C PHE A 31 10.92 3.56 0.39
N GLU A 32 10.86 4.81 -0.02
CA GLU A 32 11.66 5.88 0.53
C GLU A 32 10.74 6.95 1.11
N VAL A 33 11.18 7.60 2.19
CA VAL A 33 10.49 8.77 2.72
C VAL A 33 10.83 9.95 1.82
N THR A 34 9.83 10.53 1.17
CA THR A 34 10.04 11.68 0.28
C THR A 34 9.62 12.99 0.90
N PHE A 35 8.86 12.93 2.00
CA PHE A 35 8.47 14.12 2.76
C PHE A 35 8.10 13.71 4.18
N GLN A 36 8.46 14.53 5.15
CA GLN A 36 7.96 14.39 6.52
C GLN A 36 7.78 15.76 7.14
N ALA A 37 6.70 15.90 7.89
CA ALA A 37 6.42 17.11 8.64
C ALA A 37 7.32 17.14 9.86
N GLU A 38 7.38 18.27 10.52
CA GLU A 38 8.15 18.62 11.69
C GLU A 38 8.83 17.45 12.41
N PRO A 39 10.17 17.42 12.49
CA PRO A 39 10.88 16.32 13.15
C PRO A 39 10.44 16.07 14.60
N ASP A 40 10.04 17.13 15.31
CA ASP A 40 9.64 17.04 16.71
C ASP A 40 8.16 16.66 16.87
N ASP A 41 7.38 16.71 15.78
CA ASP A 41 5.95 16.37 15.79
C ASP A 41 5.63 15.71 14.46
N LEU A 42 6.05 14.46 14.33
CA LEU A 42 5.91 13.72 13.09
C LEU A 42 4.48 13.17 12.97
N PHE A 43 3.59 14.00 12.46
CA PHE A 43 2.19 13.63 12.28
C PHE A 43 1.84 13.32 10.84
N PHE A 44 2.74 13.57 9.89
CA PHE A 44 2.46 13.43 8.47
C PHE A 44 3.72 13.07 7.71
N GLY A 45 3.60 12.22 6.72
CA GLY A 45 4.69 11.91 5.83
C GLY A 45 4.23 11.24 4.55
N ILE A 46 5.16 11.13 3.62
CA ILE A 46 4.93 10.51 2.31
C ILE A 46 6.02 9.50 2.07
N VAL A 47 5.62 8.30 1.68
CA VAL A 47 6.55 7.26 1.21
C VAL A 47 6.30 7.00 -0.26
N GLN A 48 7.35 6.64 -0.98
CA GLN A 48 7.26 6.45 -2.42
C GLN A 48 8.23 5.37 -2.88
N ARG A 49 7.77 4.57 -3.82
CA ARG A 49 8.63 3.66 -4.57
C ARG A 49 8.13 3.68 -6.02
N GLY A 50 9.02 4.03 -6.95
CA GLY A 50 8.61 4.22 -8.32
C GLY A 50 7.53 5.28 -8.41
N ARG A 51 6.40 4.94 -8.99
CA ARG A 51 5.28 5.87 -9.14
C ARG A 51 4.22 5.69 -8.04
N ALA A 52 4.43 4.75 -7.13
CA ALA A 52 3.52 4.53 -6.01
C ALA A 52 3.88 5.47 -4.87
N MET A 53 2.96 6.34 -4.50
CA MET A 53 3.14 7.31 -3.44
C MET A 53 2.00 7.15 -2.45
N ILE A 54 2.33 7.06 -1.16
CA ILE A 54 1.34 6.85 -0.11
C ILE A 54 1.51 7.93 0.93
N PHE A 55 0.41 8.59 1.28
CA PHE A 55 0.37 9.62 2.32
C PHE A 55 -0.01 8.97 3.63
N LEU A 56 0.73 9.30 4.70
CA LEU A 56 0.55 8.72 6.03
C LEU A 56 0.31 9.85 7.01
N LYS A 57 -0.76 9.74 7.82
CA LYS A 57 -1.12 10.82 8.74
C LYS A 57 -1.59 10.25 10.07
N ALA A 58 -1.02 10.75 11.16
CA ALA A 58 -1.42 10.39 12.52
C ALA A 58 -2.12 11.60 13.13
N ILE A 59 -3.40 11.45 13.42
CA ILE A 59 -4.24 12.53 13.96
C ILE A 59 -4.96 12.12 15.24
N GLY A 60 -4.47 11.08 15.92
CA GLY A 60 -5.12 10.59 17.11
C GLY A 60 -6.36 9.74 16.87
N ALA A 61 -6.67 9.47 15.59
CA ALA A 61 -7.79 8.59 15.24
C ALA A 61 -7.27 7.20 14.93
N GLU A 62 -8.13 6.19 15.16
CA GLU A 62 -7.77 4.81 14.85
C GLU A 62 -7.75 4.60 13.34
N PRO A 63 -6.80 3.80 12.83
CA PRO A 63 -6.86 3.36 11.44
C PRO A 63 -8.16 2.61 11.15
N VAL A 64 -8.71 2.80 9.95
CA VAL A 64 -9.96 2.16 9.55
C VAL A 64 -9.75 1.46 8.20
N PRO A 65 -8.96 0.37 8.16
CA PRO A 65 -8.83 -0.41 6.93
C PRO A 65 -10.17 -0.97 6.47
N ASN A 66 -10.32 -1.15 5.18
CA ASN A 66 -11.59 -1.62 4.63
C ASN A 66 -12.03 -2.96 5.24
N HIS A 67 -11.08 -3.86 5.54
CA HIS A 67 -11.44 -5.17 6.09
C HIS A 67 -12.03 -5.10 7.50
N THR A 68 -11.90 -3.96 8.19
CA THR A 68 -12.50 -3.80 9.53
C THR A 68 -13.94 -3.33 9.46
N ARG A 69 -14.44 -3.02 8.28
CA ARG A 69 -15.83 -2.63 8.09
C ARG A 69 -16.64 -3.86 7.70
N ASP A 70 -17.81 -3.97 8.30
CA ASP A 70 -18.75 -5.01 7.89
C ASP A 70 -19.54 -4.50 6.68
N VAL A 71 -19.17 -4.99 5.51
CA VAL A 71 -19.86 -4.61 4.27
C VAL A 71 -20.82 -5.69 3.79
N GLY A 72 -20.95 -6.78 4.55
CA GLY A 72 -21.91 -7.85 4.24
C GLY A 72 -21.60 -8.67 3.01
N LEU A 73 -20.37 -8.57 2.49
CA LEU A 73 -20.00 -9.20 1.22
C LEU A 73 -19.05 -10.38 1.39
N GLY A 74 -18.72 -10.77 2.62
CA GLY A 74 -17.84 -11.90 2.88
C GLY A 74 -16.37 -11.63 2.67
N SER A 75 -16.01 -10.60 1.92
CA SER A 75 -14.61 -10.19 1.77
C SER A 75 -14.55 -8.68 1.56
N ALA A 76 -13.54 -8.07 2.16
CA ALA A 76 -13.35 -6.63 2.06
C ALA A 76 -12.53 -6.30 0.82
N PRO A 77 -12.81 -5.17 0.17
CA PRO A 77 -11.96 -4.70 -0.92
C PRO A 77 -10.61 -4.26 -0.38
N TRP A 78 -9.64 -4.18 -1.27
CA TRP A 78 -8.32 -3.62 -0.92
C TRP A 78 -8.45 -2.16 -0.50
N ASP A 79 -7.48 -1.70 0.27
CA ASP A 79 -7.34 -0.26 0.53
C ASP A 79 -6.61 0.44 -0.61
N ALA A 80 -5.73 -0.27 -1.30
CA ALA A 80 -5.04 0.26 -2.47
C ALA A 80 -4.63 -0.86 -3.41
N TYR A 81 -4.66 -0.57 -4.70
CA TYR A 81 -4.13 -1.42 -5.76
C TYR A 81 -2.88 -0.76 -6.31
N VAL A 82 -1.78 -1.50 -6.30
CA VAL A 82 -0.51 -1.01 -6.82
C VAL A 82 -0.18 -1.81 -8.08
N TYR A 83 -0.16 -1.13 -9.22
CA TYR A 83 0.23 -1.77 -10.46
C TYR A 83 1.73 -2.09 -10.43
N VAL A 84 2.08 -3.34 -10.73
CA VAL A 84 3.47 -3.76 -10.87
C VAL A 84 3.60 -4.64 -12.12
N PRO A 85 4.53 -4.32 -13.02
CA PRO A 85 4.66 -5.11 -14.25
C PRO A 85 5.20 -6.51 -14.02
N ASP A 86 5.96 -6.75 -12.93
CA ASP A 86 6.54 -8.06 -12.62
C ASP A 86 6.25 -8.44 -11.18
N PRO A 87 5.01 -8.88 -10.88
CA PRO A 87 4.66 -9.24 -9.50
C PRO A 87 5.43 -10.45 -8.98
N ASP A 88 5.89 -11.33 -9.85
CA ASP A 88 6.66 -12.51 -9.44
C ASP A 88 7.98 -12.10 -8.79
N SER A 89 8.73 -11.21 -9.44
CA SER A 89 9.99 -10.72 -8.88
C SER A 89 9.78 -9.91 -7.63
N LEU A 90 8.72 -9.09 -7.60
CA LEU A 90 8.44 -8.27 -6.43
C LEU A 90 8.04 -9.13 -5.23
N ALA A 91 7.23 -10.16 -5.45
CA ALA A 91 6.87 -11.10 -4.38
C ALA A 91 8.11 -11.77 -3.80
N ALA A 92 9.06 -12.17 -4.65
CA ALA A 92 10.32 -12.77 -4.20
C ALA A 92 11.14 -11.78 -3.37
N GLU A 93 11.21 -10.53 -3.80
CA GLU A 93 11.91 -9.48 -3.05
C GLU A 93 11.27 -9.29 -1.69
N PHE A 94 9.95 -9.13 -1.63
CA PHE A 94 9.25 -8.91 -0.37
C PHE A 94 9.40 -10.11 0.57
N ALA A 95 9.35 -11.33 0.04
CA ALA A 95 9.59 -12.52 0.85
C ALA A 95 11.00 -12.50 1.46
N SER A 96 12.00 -12.06 0.69
CA SER A 96 13.36 -11.95 1.19
C SER A 96 13.51 -10.88 2.28
N ARG A 97 12.61 -9.91 2.32
CA ARG A 97 12.58 -8.88 3.35
C ARG A 97 11.75 -9.29 4.57
N GLY A 98 11.21 -10.51 4.58
CA GLY A 98 10.42 -11.02 5.70
C GLY A 98 8.97 -10.57 5.70
N VAL A 99 8.45 -10.13 4.56
CA VAL A 99 7.04 -9.75 4.45
C VAL A 99 6.16 -11.00 4.51
N GLU A 100 5.09 -10.93 5.30
CA GLU A 100 4.06 -11.96 5.31
C GLU A 100 2.94 -11.55 4.36
N PHE A 101 2.52 -12.47 3.51
CA PHE A 101 1.45 -12.21 2.56
C PHE A 101 0.11 -12.64 3.13
N SER A 102 -0.89 -11.77 3.08
CA SER A 102 -2.26 -12.16 3.42
C SER A 102 -2.86 -13.03 2.31
N LYS A 103 -2.41 -12.82 1.07
CA LYS A 103 -2.73 -13.72 -0.04
C LYS A 103 -1.48 -13.90 -0.89
N PRO A 104 -1.02 -15.14 -1.10
CA PRO A 104 0.21 -15.37 -1.86
C PRO A 104 0.03 -15.03 -3.34
N LEU A 105 1.16 -14.92 -4.02
CA LEU A 105 1.18 -14.67 -5.47
C LEU A 105 0.40 -15.76 -6.20
N LYS A 106 -0.56 -15.34 -7.01
CA LYS A 106 -1.37 -16.25 -7.81
C LYS A 106 -2.11 -15.49 -8.90
N ASP A 107 -2.67 -16.24 -9.83
CA ASP A 107 -3.67 -15.72 -10.74
C ASP A 107 -5.01 -15.72 -10.02
N THR A 108 -5.68 -14.57 -10.01
CA THR A 108 -6.96 -14.44 -9.31
C THR A 108 -8.11 -14.74 -10.27
N HIS A 109 -9.27 -15.07 -9.70
CA HIS A 109 -10.44 -15.38 -10.52
C HIS A 109 -11.00 -14.16 -11.26
N ASP A 110 -10.63 -12.96 -10.82
CA ASP A 110 -11.10 -11.72 -11.46
C ASP A 110 -10.09 -11.18 -12.48
N GLY A 111 -9.16 -11.98 -12.93
CA GLY A 111 -8.30 -11.64 -14.07
C GLY A 111 -7.00 -10.93 -13.72
N LEU A 112 -6.56 -11.01 -12.48
CA LEU A 112 -5.31 -10.38 -12.06
C LEU A 112 -4.25 -11.43 -11.76
N ARG A 113 -3.00 -11.00 -11.75
CA ARG A 113 -1.91 -11.76 -11.17
C ARG A 113 -1.22 -10.89 -10.14
N GLY A 114 -1.19 -11.36 -8.91
CA GLY A 114 -0.59 -10.56 -7.85
C GLY A 114 -0.74 -11.19 -6.49
N PHE A 115 -0.45 -10.40 -5.47
CA PHE A 115 -0.46 -10.84 -4.08
C PHE A 115 -0.95 -9.69 -3.19
N GLU A 116 -1.33 -10.04 -1.96
CA GLU A 116 -1.78 -9.05 -0.97
C GLU A 116 -0.94 -9.13 0.29
N LEU A 117 -0.79 -7.99 0.91
CA LEU A 117 -0.20 -7.91 2.24
C LEU A 117 -0.93 -6.83 3.05
N LYS A 118 -0.76 -6.88 4.37
CA LYS A 118 -1.24 -5.84 5.27
C LYS A 118 -0.07 -5.00 5.73
N ASP A 119 -0.25 -3.68 5.74
CA ASP A 119 0.79 -2.82 6.29
C ASP A 119 0.73 -2.82 7.82
N ALA A 120 1.54 -1.97 8.46
CA ALA A 120 1.66 -1.93 9.92
C ALA A 120 0.35 -1.58 10.62
N ASP A 121 -0.55 -0.89 9.93
CA ASP A 121 -1.84 -0.47 10.48
C ASP A 121 -3.00 -1.33 9.97
N GLY A 122 -2.71 -2.38 9.21
CA GLY A 122 -3.72 -3.32 8.74
C GLY A 122 -4.33 -2.96 7.39
N TYR A 123 -3.86 -1.92 6.72
CA TYR A 123 -4.34 -1.60 5.38
C TYR A 123 -3.88 -2.67 4.40
N ILE A 124 -4.81 -3.12 3.56
CA ILE A 124 -4.54 -4.18 2.58
C ILE A 124 -4.10 -3.55 1.27
N LEU A 125 -2.91 -3.91 0.84
CA LEU A 125 -2.34 -3.49 -0.43
C LEU A 125 -2.28 -4.70 -1.36
N PHE A 126 -2.84 -4.55 -2.55
CA PHE A 126 -2.71 -5.55 -3.60
C PHE A 126 -1.66 -5.08 -4.60
N PHE A 127 -0.66 -5.91 -4.85
CA PHE A 127 0.39 -5.63 -5.83
C PHE A 127 0.21 -6.59 -6.99
N GLY A 128 -0.03 -6.07 -8.19
CA GLY A 128 -0.26 -6.94 -9.31
C GLY A 128 -0.52 -6.22 -10.61
N ARG A 129 -1.00 -7.00 -11.58
CA ARG A 129 -1.32 -6.52 -12.93
C ARG A 129 -2.43 -7.38 -13.51
N PRO A 130 -3.03 -6.94 -14.61
CA PRO A 130 -3.92 -7.84 -15.33
C PRO A 130 -3.17 -9.12 -15.71
N ARG A 131 -3.89 -10.24 -15.64
CA ARG A 131 -3.30 -11.53 -16.01
C ARG A 131 -3.06 -11.55 -17.50
N ALA A 132 -1.94 -12.14 -17.91
CA ALA A 132 -1.65 -12.31 -19.33
C ALA A 132 -2.67 -13.25 -19.97
N SER A 133 -3.14 -12.89 -21.14
CA SER A 133 -4.09 -13.69 -21.89
C SER A 133 -3.39 -14.73 -22.75
#